data_d07d3ddf3d67c73516ee83f0da01bd86
#
_entry.id   d07d3ddf3d67c73516ee83f0da01bd86
#
_cell.length_a   1.000
_cell.length_b   1.000
_cell.length_c   1.000
_cell.angle_alpha   90.00
_cell.angle_beta   90.00
_cell.angle_gamma   90.00
#
_symmetry.space_group_name_H-M   'P 1'
#
loop_
_entity.id
_entity.type
_entity.pdbx_description
1 polymer ?
#
loop_
_entity_poly.entity_id
_entity_poly.type
_entity_poly.pdbx_seq_one_letter_code
_entity_poly.pdbx_strand_id
1 'polypeptide(L)'
;MVAPSVRVPDTLGQTLHQLALANGLANRGLDVTLLCRYDSKNANTQNLNPELKFLSIVNPGIPFERIIFTRQSYRKVLSELGSKKYDIVHDRGYIFAGSGVKAASEMGVKSILQVDDNWMRSELSATKVARLWPYNQKAIRSCRDQIEKADGGFTVSTILRDQISKWNPKANNFAVIQNGYEDNLFIPEAKPLGIREKLNLKGDIAVFVGALGPWHGTDELVEIAKRNPDLNVIVAGGGYGHNLPKLSNLYHIGRLERSEVPALLVESDIGLAPYPNVDYGFSPLKIYEYMGCKLPVIATSLPSVKEATQGHALLVPSGQMASAVPKVLSNKKLLSELSESAYSYASSRRTWENTIDKTIDLYKKTI
;
A
#
# COMPACT_ATOMS: atom_id res chain seq x y z
N MET A 1 7.09 -12.68 -11.60
CA MET A 1 6.13 -11.61 -11.23
C MET A 1 6.29 -10.44 -12.19
N VAL A 2 5.19 -9.79 -12.62
CA VAL A 2 5.18 -8.71 -13.62
C VAL A 2 4.59 -7.46 -12.99
N ALA A 3 5.42 -6.44 -12.75
CA ALA A 3 5.03 -5.20 -12.07
C ALA A 3 5.67 -3.96 -12.73
N PRO A 4 5.37 -3.67 -14.00
CA PRO A 4 6.07 -2.65 -14.77
C PRO A 4 5.86 -1.21 -14.27
N SER A 5 4.85 -0.96 -13.44
CA SER A 5 4.64 0.34 -12.77
C SER A 5 5.58 0.55 -11.58
N VAL A 6 6.18 -0.51 -11.05
CA VAL A 6 7.05 -0.47 -9.88
C VAL A 6 8.45 -0.03 -10.25
N ARG A 7 9.04 0.87 -9.46
CA ARG A 7 10.46 1.28 -9.55
C ARG A 7 11.24 0.71 -8.38
N VAL A 8 12.45 0.28 -8.65
CA VAL A 8 13.39 -0.16 -7.62
C VAL A 8 14.72 0.52 -7.90
N PRO A 9 15.23 1.39 -7.00
CA PRO A 9 14.70 1.70 -5.68
C PRO A 9 13.55 2.73 -5.69
N ASP A 10 12.62 2.60 -4.76
CA ASP A 10 11.60 3.60 -4.42
C ASP A 10 11.02 3.23 -3.04
N THR A 11 10.50 4.22 -2.32
CA THR A 11 9.88 4.06 -0.99
C THR A 11 8.34 4.16 -1.03
N LEU A 12 7.75 4.21 -2.21
CA LEU A 12 6.29 4.23 -2.36
C LEU A 12 5.68 2.88 -1.95
N GLY A 13 4.51 2.92 -1.34
CA GLY A 13 3.82 1.72 -0.84
C GLY A 13 3.66 0.61 -1.88
N GLN A 14 3.46 0.95 -3.16
CA GLN A 14 3.40 -0.04 -4.24
C GLN A 14 4.73 -0.80 -4.44
N THR A 15 5.87 -0.13 -4.29
CA THR A 15 7.20 -0.75 -4.42
C THR A 15 7.47 -1.62 -3.20
N LEU A 16 7.22 -1.11 -2.00
CA LEU A 16 7.38 -1.85 -0.75
C LEU A 16 6.55 -3.14 -0.78
N HIS A 17 5.29 -3.05 -1.20
CA HIS A 17 4.42 -4.23 -1.34
C HIS A 17 5.00 -5.27 -2.31
N GLN A 18 5.38 -4.87 -3.52
CA GLN A 18 5.87 -5.82 -4.53
C GLN A 18 7.20 -6.45 -4.14
N LEU A 19 8.10 -5.68 -3.52
CA LEU A 19 9.36 -6.21 -3.01
C LEU A 19 9.15 -7.16 -1.84
N ALA A 20 8.30 -6.81 -0.88
CA ALA A 20 7.99 -7.67 0.26
C ALA A 20 7.40 -9.00 -0.22
N LEU A 21 6.46 -8.97 -1.16
CA LEU A 21 5.85 -10.18 -1.70
C LEU A 21 6.86 -11.01 -2.50
N ALA A 22 7.62 -10.40 -3.42
CA ALA A 22 8.62 -11.12 -4.24
C ALA A 22 9.73 -11.74 -3.37
N ASN A 23 10.25 -10.95 -2.42
CA ASN A 23 11.27 -11.41 -1.48
C ASN A 23 10.76 -12.53 -0.57
N GLY A 24 9.56 -12.38 -0.04
CA GLY A 24 8.97 -13.40 0.82
C GLY A 24 8.68 -14.70 0.09
N LEU A 25 8.23 -14.65 -1.16
CA LEU A 25 8.09 -15.86 -2.00
C LEU A 25 9.45 -16.54 -2.25
N ALA A 26 10.50 -15.74 -2.54
CA ALA A 26 11.85 -16.28 -2.70
C ALA A 26 12.38 -16.91 -1.39
N ASN A 27 12.12 -16.29 -0.23
CA ASN A 27 12.48 -16.84 1.08
C ASN A 27 11.75 -18.16 1.41
N ARG A 28 10.61 -18.42 0.74
CA ARG A 28 9.89 -19.72 0.83
C ARG A 28 10.36 -20.74 -0.20
N GLY A 29 11.48 -20.48 -0.89
CA GLY A 29 12.12 -21.39 -1.83
C GLY A 29 11.52 -21.40 -3.24
N LEU A 30 10.70 -20.39 -3.60
CA LEU A 30 10.23 -20.23 -4.97
C LEU A 30 11.31 -19.55 -5.83
N ASP A 31 11.52 -20.01 -7.08
CA ASP A 31 12.35 -19.29 -8.06
C ASP A 31 11.57 -18.09 -8.59
N VAL A 32 11.88 -16.90 -8.09
CA VAL A 32 11.13 -15.67 -8.38
C VAL A 32 11.94 -14.76 -9.31
N THR A 33 11.33 -14.43 -10.45
CA THR A 33 11.83 -13.35 -11.33
C THR A 33 10.84 -12.17 -11.29
N LEU A 34 11.29 -11.00 -10.85
CA LEU A 34 10.48 -9.77 -10.79
C LEU A 34 10.81 -8.85 -11.97
N LEU A 35 9.87 -8.70 -12.90
CA LEU A 35 9.95 -7.71 -13.96
C LEU A 35 9.42 -6.37 -13.44
N CYS A 36 10.30 -5.35 -13.40
CA CYS A 36 9.99 -4.00 -12.92
C CYS A 36 10.97 -2.97 -13.54
N ARG A 37 10.81 -1.71 -13.19
CA ARG A 37 11.77 -0.64 -13.53
C ARG A 37 12.93 -0.67 -12.54
N TYR A 38 13.84 -1.62 -12.73
CA TYR A 38 14.97 -1.85 -11.82
C TYR A 38 16.19 -1.06 -12.22
N ASP A 39 16.71 -0.23 -11.31
CA ASP A 39 17.97 0.51 -11.47
C ASP A 39 19.06 -0.16 -10.62
N SER A 40 19.86 -1.02 -11.25
CA SER A 40 20.91 -1.79 -10.56
C SER A 40 22.02 -0.94 -9.96
N LYS A 41 22.19 0.32 -10.40
CA LYS A 41 23.24 1.21 -9.89
C LYS A 41 22.86 1.84 -8.55
N ASN A 42 21.57 2.08 -8.33
CA ASN A 42 21.05 2.79 -7.16
C ASN A 42 20.25 1.89 -6.21
N ALA A 43 19.90 0.66 -6.63
CA ALA A 43 19.11 -0.26 -5.81
C ALA A 43 19.98 -0.86 -4.70
N ASN A 44 19.55 -0.66 -3.45
CA ASN A 44 20.10 -1.43 -2.32
C ASN A 44 19.29 -2.72 -2.17
N THR A 45 19.91 -3.84 -2.50
CA THR A 45 19.30 -5.18 -2.46
C THR A 45 19.89 -6.07 -1.34
N GLN A 46 20.70 -5.50 -0.44
CA GLN A 46 21.39 -6.26 0.61
C GLN A 46 20.44 -7.04 1.53
N ASN A 47 19.22 -6.53 1.73
CA ASN A 47 18.21 -7.16 2.58
C ASN A 47 17.24 -8.05 1.79
N LEU A 48 17.46 -8.26 0.49
CA LEU A 48 16.64 -9.14 -0.32
C LEU A 48 17.28 -10.53 -0.44
N ASN A 49 16.43 -11.53 -0.68
CA ASN A 49 16.91 -12.87 -0.97
C ASN A 49 17.85 -12.86 -2.19
N PRO A 50 19.05 -13.40 -2.12
CA PRO A 50 20.03 -13.38 -3.22
C PRO A 50 19.55 -14.12 -4.47
N GLU A 51 18.61 -15.07 -4.33
CA GLU A 51 18.02 -15.80 -5.46
C GLU A 51 16.91 -15.03 -6.19
N LEU A 52 16.43 -13.89 -5.63
CA LEU A 52 15.44 -13.03 -6.28
C LEU A 52 16.04 -12.35 -7.51
N LYS A 53 15.56 -12.72 -8.68
CA LYS A 53 16.02 -12.20 -9.98
C LYS A 53 15.23 -10.99 -10.42
N PHE A 54 15.91 -9.99 -10.97
CA PHE A 54 15.29 -8.80 -11.52
C PHE A 54 15.38 -8.76 -13.05
N LEU A 55 14.25 -8.53 -13.70
CA LEU A 55 14.17 -8.28 -15.14
C LEU A 55 13.79 -6.81 -15.36
N SER A 56 14.78 -5.98 -15.74
CA SER A 56 14.57 -4.55 -15.86
C SER A 56 13.86 -4.15 -17.16
N ILE A 57 12.94 -3.20 -17.06
CA ILE A 57 12.39 -2.46 -18.21
C ILE A 57 12.82 -1.01 -18.14
N VAL A 58 13.02 -0.41 -19.32
CA VAL A 58 13.44 0.98 -19.42
C VAL A 58 12.25 1.90 -19.21
N ASN A 59 12.44 2.95 -18.40
CA ASN A 59 11.48 4.04 -18.28
C ASN A 59 11.90 5.16 -19.27
N PRO A 60 11.11 5.42 -20.32
CA PRO A 60 11.47 6.46 -21.29
C PRO A 60 11.31 7.89 -20.76
N GLY A 61 10.59 8.09 -19.60
CA GLY A 61 10.38 9.43 -19.03
C GLY A 61 9.59 10.40 -19.92
N ILE A 62 8.77 9.87 -20.84
CA ILE A 62 8.02 10.66 -21.83
C ILE A 62 6.51 10.51 -21.61
N PRO A 63 5.69 11.43 -22.16
CA PRO A 63 4.24 11.29 -22.13
C PRO A 63 3.81 9.92 -22.69
N PHE A 64 2.75 9.34 -22.09
CA PHE A 64 2.24 8.00 -22.44
C PHE A 64 3.22 6.83 -22.20
N GLU A 65 4.23 7.02 -21.35
CA GLU A 65 5.22 5.99 -20.98
C GLU A 65 4.57 4.63 -20.62
N ARG A 66 3.35 4.63 -20.04
CA ARG A 66 2.60 3.41 -19.69
C ARG A 66 2.38 2.49 -20.88
N ILE A 67 2.06 3.02 -22.06
CA ILE A 67 1.88 2.22 -23.27
C ILE A 67 3.20 1.60 -23.72
N ILE A 68 4.28 2.36 -23.61
CA ILE A 68 5.62 1.91 -24.04
C ILE A 68 6.12 0.80 -23.12
N PHE A 69 6.09 1.01 -21.81
CA PHE A 69 6.59 -0.03 -20.91
C PHE A 69 5.66 -1.26 -20.85
N THR A 70 4.35 -1.13 -21.13
CA THR A 70 3.47 -2.28 -21.29
C THR A 70 3.89 -3.13 -22.50
N ARG A 71 4.22 -2.51 -23.65
CA ARG A 71 4.73 -3.23 -24.82
C ARG A 71 6.09 -3.87 -24.54
N GLN A 72 7.00 -3.18 -23.88
CA GLN A 72 8.31 -3.73 -23.48
C GLN A 72 8.13 -4.92 -22.54
N SER A 73 7.30 -4.77 -21.51
CA SER A 73 6.98 -5.83 -20.55
C SER A 73 6.44 -7.07 -21.26
N TYR A 74 5.45 -6.87 -22.15
CA TYR A 74 4.87 -7.97 -22.90
C TYR A 74 5.91 -8.76 -23.70
N ARG A 75 6.79 -8.06 -24.45
CA ARG A 75 7.86 -8.71 -25.23
C ARG A 75 8.86 -9.45 -24.35
N LYS A 76 9.23 -8.83 -23.20
CA LYS A 76 10.14 -9.46 -22.26
C LYS A 76 9.54 -10.68 -21.59
N VAL A 77 8.27 -10.61 -21.19
CA VAL A 77 7.57 -11.77 -20.61
C VAL A 77 7.47 -12.90 -21.63
N LEU A 78 7.09 -12.63 -22.88
CA LEU A 78 7.08 -13.64 -23.93
C LEU A 78 8.44 -14.30 -24.16
N SER A 79 9.50 -13.49 -24.23
CA SER A 79 10.87 -13.99 -24.39
C SER A 79 11.29 -14.87 -23.21
N GLU A 80 10.95 -14.45 -21.99
CA GLU A 80 11.28 -15.20 -20.78
C GLU A 80 10.52 -16.52 -20.70
N LEU A 81 9.21 -16.51 -21.00
CA LEU A 81 8.38 -17.72 -21.03
C LEU A 81 8.76 -18.68 -22.16
N GLY A 82 9.33 -18.17 -23.27
CA GLY A 82 9.85 -19.00 -24.35
C GLY A 82 11.22 -19.61 -24.07
N SER A 83 12.00 -19.02 -23.15
CA SER A 83 13.36 -19.49 -22.82
C SER A 83 13.43 -20.36 -21.57
N LYS A 84 12.46 -20.24 -20.65
CA LYS A 84 12.40 -20.97 -19.39
C LYS A 84 10.97 -21.44 -19.11
N LYS A 85 10.88 -22.57 -18.38
CA LYS A 85 9.61 -23.06 -17.86
C LYS A 85 9.27 -22.31 -16.57
N TYR A 86 8.05 -21.74 -16.55
CA TYR A 86 7.45 -21.13 -15.37
C TYR A 86 6.12 -21.83 -15.07
N ASP A 87 5.85 -22.08 -13.79
CA ASP A 87 4.60 -22.68 -13.35
C ASP A 87 3.47 -21.66 -13.33
N ILE A 88 3.79 -20.39 -13.02
CA ILE A 88 2.78 -19.35 -12.89
C ILE A 88 3.35 -17.95 -13.21
N VAL A 89 2.52 -17.12 -13.83
CA VAL A 89 2.78 -15.67 -14.01
C VAL A 89 1.89 -14.90 -13.06
N HIS A 90 2.49 -14.13 -12.15
CA HIS A 90 1.79 -13.20 -11.27
C HIS A 90 1.91 -11.78 -11.84
N ASP A 91 0.81 -11.22 -12.30
CA ASP A 91 0.76 -9.88 -12.91
C ASP A 91 0.08 -8.88 -11.99
N ARG A 92 0.75 -7.77 -11.71
CA ARG A 92 0.18 -6.66 -10.96
C ARG A 92 -0.61 -5.76 -11.92
N GLY A 93 -1.94 -5.78 -11.74
CA GLY A 93 -2.85 -5.03 -12.58
C GLY A 93 -2.80 -3.52 -12.34
N TYR A 94 -3.03 -2.77 -13.41
CA TYR A 94 -3.34 -1.33 -13.43
C TYR A 94 -3.86 -0.95 -14.82
N ILE A 95 -4.27 0.32 -15.02
CA ILE A 95 -4.79 0.80 -16.30
C ILE A 95 -3.75 0.62 -17.42
N PHE A 96 -4.17 -0.01 -18.52
CA PHE A 96 -3.34 -0.38 -19.67
C PHE A 96 -2.21 -1.39 -19.37
N ALA A 97 -2.24 -2.07 -18.21
CA ALA A 97 -1.34 -3.18 -17.93
C ALA A 97 -1.88 -4.52 -18.50
N GLY A 98 -1.51 -5.62 -17.84
CA GLY A 98 -1.93 -6.96 -18.24
C GLY A 98 -0.99 -7.62 -19.24
N SER A 99 0.25 -7.15 -19.31
CA SER A 99 1.29 -7.74 -20.16
C SER A 99 1.62 -9.17 -19.74
N GLY A 100 1.62 -9.44 -18.44
CA GLY A 100 1.89 -10.75 -17.86
C GLY A 100 0.76 -11.73 -18.15
N VAL A 101 -0.48 -11.39 -17.79
CA VAL A 101 -1.65 -12.28 -18.03
C VAL A 101 -1.87 -12.52 -19.52
N LYS A 102 -1.61 -11.53 -20.38
CA LYS A 102 -1.70 -11.69 -21.83
C LYS A 102 -0.66 -12.68 -22.36
N ALA A 103 0.61 -12.48 -22.00
CA ALA A 103 1.69 -13.37 -22.44
C ALA A 103 1.50 -14.80 -21.91
N ALA A 104 1.09 -14.93 -20.65
CA ALA A 104 0.81 -16.22 -20.04
C ALA A 104 -0.30 -16.98 -20.78
N SER A 105 -1.41 -16.31 -21.10
CA SER A 105 -2.52 -16.89 -21.87
C SER A 105 -2.08 -17.36 -23.27
N GLU A 106 -1.20 -16.61 -23.94
CA GLU A 106 -0.69 -16.99 -25.27
C GLU A 106 0.29 -18.18 -25.23
N MET A 107 1.04 -18.30 -24.11
CA MET A 107 2.02 -19.36 -23.91
C MET A 107 1.48 -20.59 -23.17
N GLY A 108 0.19 -20.59 -22.80
CA GLY A 108 -0.43 -21.69 -22.06
C GLY A 108 0.09 -21.83 -20.61
N VAL A 109 0.64 -20.75 -20.02
CA VAL A 109 1.10 -20.71 -18.64
C VAL A 109 0.00 -20.14 -17.75
N LYS A 110 -0.19 -20.73 -16.57
CA LYS A 110 -1.17 -20.23 -15.59
C LYS A 110 -0.84 -18.83 -15.11
N SER A 111 -1.87 -18.04 -14.79
CA SER A 111 -1.69 -16.64 -14.38
C SER A 111 -2.59 -16.21 -13.23
N ILE A 112 -2.04 -15.34 -12.39
CA ILE A 112 -2.72 -14.64 -11.29
C ILE A 112 -2.68 -13.13 -11.55
N LEU A 113 -3.83 -12.48 -11.41
CA LEU A 113 -3.95 -11.03 -11.44
C LEU A 113 -4.08 -10.47 -10.02
N GLN A 114 -3.14 -9.63 -9.61
CA GLN A 114 -3.18 -8.87 -8.37
C GLN A 114 -3.80 -7.50 -8.61
N VAL A 115 -4.77 -7.10 -7.78
CA VAL A 115 -5.44 -5.79 -7.85
C VAL A 115 -5.36 -5.10 -6.50
N ASP A 116 -4.58 -4.01 -6.42
CA ASP A 116 -4.27 -3.31 -5.17
C ASP A 116 -5.17 -2.10 -4.90
N ASP A 117 -5.73 -1.50 -5.95
CA ASP A 117 -6.65 -0.36 -5.86
C ASP A 117 -7.69 -0.36 -6.99
N ASN A 118 -8.66 0.53 -6.89
CA ASN A 118 -9.62 0.77 -7.96
C ASN A 118 -8.99 1.68 -9.03
N TRP A 119 -8.33 1.08 -9.99
CA TRP A 119 -7.55 1.76 -11.04
C TRP A 119 -8.29 2.92 -11.73
N MET A 120 -9.58 2.73 -12.03
CA MET A 120 -10.38 3.77 -12.68
C MET A 120 -10.61 4.97 -11.78
N ARG A 121 -10.92 4.74 -10.49
CA ARG A 121 -11.12 5.82 -9.53
C ARG A 121 -9.83 6.55 -9.22
N SER A 122 -8.74 5.83 -9.04
CA SER A 122 -7.41 6.41 -8.80
C SER A 122 -7.00 7.29 -9.98
N GLU A 123 -7.15 6.84 -11.22
CA GLU A 123 -6.81 7.62 -12.40
C GLU A 123 -7.74 8.83 -12.61
N LEU A 124 -9.05 8.66 -12.41
CA LEU A 124 -10.02 9.77 -12.51
C LEU A 124 -9.80 10.87 -11.47
N SER A 125 -9.27 10.50 -10.29
CA SER A 125 -8.89 11.49 -9.27
C SER A 125 -7.57 12.17 -9.58
N ALA A 126 -6.62 11.47 -10.23
CA ALA A 126 -5.28 11.96 -10.51
C ALA A 126 -5.20 12.85 -11.75
N THR A 127 -6.01 12.60 -12.79
CA THR A 127 -5.89 13.31 -14.07
C THR A 127 -7.24 13.68 -14.70
N LYS A 128 -7.31 14.90 -15.25
CA LYS A 128 -8.49 15.33 -16.03
C LYS A 128 -8.62 14.55 -17.35
N VAL A 129 -7.50 14.09 -17.92
CA VAL A 129 -7.46 13.30 -19.17
C VAL A 129 -8.19 11.97 -19.03
N ALA A 130 -8.15 11.36 -17.85
CA ALA A 130 -8.85 10.11 -17.60
C ALA A 130 -10.39 10.22 -17.77
N ARG A 131 -10.94 11.41 -17.69
CA ARG A 131 -12.37 11.69 -17.88
C ARG A 131 -12.78 11.82 -19.34
N LEU A 132 -11.81 11.95 -20.26
CA LEU A 132 -12.08 12.15 -21.67
C LEU A 132 -12.46 10.83 -22.36
N TRP A 133 -13.52 10.86 -23.12
CA TRP A 133 -13.85 9.84 -24.09
C TRP A 133 -12.97 10.04 -25.34
N PRO A 134 -12.30 9.05 -25.96
CA PRO A 134 -12.39 7.58 -25.75
C PRO A 134 -11.41 6.98 -24.74
N TYR A 135 -10.59 7.78 -24.02
CA TYR A 135 -9.59 7.26 -23.05
C TYR A 135 -10.26 6.36 -22.00
N ASN A 136 -11.34 6.84 -21.38
CA ASN A 136 -12.08 6.12 -20.37
C ASN A 136 -12.56 4.73 -20.86
N GLN A 137 -13.13 4.67 -22.08
CA GLN A 137 -13.61 3.41 -22.65
C GLN A 137 -12.48 2.40 -22.89
N LYS A 138 -11.32 2.87 -23.38
CA LYS A 138 -10.13 2.03 -23.56
C LYS A 138 -9.56 1.54 -22.23
N ALA A 139 -9.57 2.39 -21.21
CA ALA A 139 -9.12 2.05 -19.87
C ALA A 139 -10.01 0.97 -19.23
N ILE A 140 -11.33 1.13 -19.29
CA ILE A 140 -12.30 0.11 -18.81
C ILE A 140 -12.13 -1.21 -19.55
N ARG A 141 -11.98 -1.16 -20.88
CA ARG A 141 -11.74 -2.37 -21.68
C ARG A 141 -10.45 -3.06 -21.23
N SER A 142 -9.36 -2.30 -21.04
CA SER A 142 -8.10 -2.86 -20.55
C SER A 142 -8.25 -3.56 -19.19
N CYS A 143 -8.99 -2.97 -18.27
CA CYS A 143 -9.25 -3.58 -16.96
C CYS A 143 -10.07 -4.87 -17.08
N ARG A 144 -11.11 -4.87 -17.92
CA ARG A 144 -11.92 -6.07 -18.20
C ARG A 144 -11.10 -7.19 -18.82
N ASP A 145 -10.26 -6.85 -19.81
CA ASP A 145 -9.43 -7.82 -20.52
C ASP A 145 -8.39 -8.50 -19.60
N GLN A 146 -7.83 -7.74 -18.63
CA GLN A 146 -6.92 -8.29 -17.63
C GLN A 146 -7.62 -9.34 -16.75
N ILE A 147 -8.81 -8.99 -16.21
CA ILE A 147 -9.60 -9.90 -15.38
C ILE A 147 -10.01 -11.14 -16.19
N GLU A 148 -10.43 -10.96 -17.44
CA GLU A 148 -10.88 -12.06 -18.31
C GLU A 148 -9.77 -13.06 -18.58
N LYS A 149 -8.56 -12.58 -18.89
CA LYS A 149 -7.43 -13.43 -19.28
C LYS A 149 -6.75 -14.15 -18.12
N ALA A 150 -6.86 -13.64 -16.90
CA ALA A 150 -6.25 -14.26 -15.74
C ALA A 150 -6.94 -15.58 -15.37
N ASP A 151 -6.18 -16.64 -15.04
CA ASP A 151 -6.75 -17.90 -14.54
C ASP A 151 -7.32 -17.75 -13.14
N GLY A 152 -6.66 -16.95 -12.30
CA GLY A 152 -7.10 -16.58 -10.97
C GLY A 152 -6.73 -15.13 -10.64
N GLY A 153 -7.06 -14.69 -9.44
CA GLY A 153 -6.67 -13.36 -8.99
C GLY A 153 -6.98 -13.10 -7.53
N PHE A 154 -6.47 -11.98 -7.04
CA PHE A 154 -6.83 -11.51 -5.71
C PHE A 154 -6.90 -9.98 -5.65
N THR A 155 -7.67 -9.51 -4.69
CA THR A 155 -7.79 -8.10 -4.32
C THR A 155 -7.34 -7.91 -2.88
N VAL A 156 -6.99 -6.68 -2.52
CA VAL A 156 -6.55 -6.34 -1.16
C VAL A 156 -7.72 -6.10 -0.19
N SER A 157 -8.94 -6.08 -0.66
CA SER A 157 -10.16 -5.96 0.16
C SER A 157 -11.38 -6.53 -0.56
N THR A 158 -12.38 -6.93 0.21
CA THR A 158 -13.70 -7.34 -0.30
C THR A 158 -14.36 -6.20 -1.07
N ILE A 159 -14.23 -4.98 -0.56
CA ILE A 159 -14.78 -3.76 -1.18
C ILE A 159 -14.20 -3.57 -2.60
N LEU A 160 -12.90 -3.76 -2.76
CA LEU A 160 -12.26 -3.66 -4.07
C LEU A 160 -12.73 -4.77 -5.02
N ARG A 161 -12.84 -6.01 -4.55
CA ARG A 161 -13.37 -7.12 -5.33
C ARG A 161 -14.77 -6.80 -5.87
N ASP A 162 -15.66 -6.32 -4.99
CA ASP A 162 -17.02 -5.98 -5.34
C ASP A 162 -17.11 -4.76 -6.29
N GLN A 163 -16.14 -3.86 -6.23
CA GLN A 163 -16.03 -2.74 -7.17
C GLN A 163 -15.60 -3.19 -8.56
N ILE A 164 -14.57 -4.03 -8.67
CA ILE A 164 -14.06 -4.49 -9.97
C ILE A 164 -14.92 -5.58 -10.60
N SER A 165 -15.69 -6.32 -9.83
CA SER A 165 -16.67 -7.29 -10.36
C SER A 165 -17.76 -6.64 -11.20
N LYS A 166 -18.02 -5.35 -10.99
CA LYS A 166 -18.89 -4.54 -11.84
C LYS A 166 -18.30 -4.31 -13.25
N TRP A 167 -16.99 -4.45 -13.40
CA TRP A 167 -16.33 -4.40 -14.71
C TRP A 167 -16.35 -5.76 -15.40
N ASN A 168 -16.04 -6.82 -14.64
CA ASN A 168 -16.09 -8.20 -15.11
C ASN A 168 -16.50 -9.12 -13.93
N PRO A 169 -17.66 -9.82 -14.01
CA PRO A 169 -18.16 -10.70 -12.95
C PRO A 169 -17.21 -11.83 -12.55
N LYS A 170 -16.24 -12.21 -13.40
CA LYS A 170 -15.21 -13.20 -13.08
C LYS A 170 -14.43 -12.80 -11.82
N ALA A 171 -14.28 -11.50 -11.55
CA ALA A 171 -13.62 -11.00 -10.35
C ALA A 171 -14.32 -11.36 -9.03
N ASN A 172 -15.60 -11.80 -9.05
CA ASN A 172 -16.26 -12.31 -7.84
C ASN A 172 -15.54 -13.54 -7.26
N ASN A 173 -14.84 -14.30 -8.10
CA ASN A 173 -14.05 -15.48 -7.70
C ASN A 173 -12.63 -15.14 -7.25
N PHE A 174 -12.24 -13.88 -7.27
CA PHE A 174 -10.92 -13.47 -6.78
C PHE A 174 -10.84 -13.62 -5.27
N ALA A 175 -9.69 -14.12 -4.79
CA ALA A 175 -9.41 -14.17 -3.36
C ALA A 175 -9.28 -12.75 -2.78
N VAL A 176 -9.45 -12.63 -1.47
CA VAL A 176 -9.12 -11.40 -0.74
C VAL A 176 -7.87 -11.67 0.08
N ILE A 177 -6.77 -11.02 -0.31
CA ILE A 177 -5.46 -11.13 0.35
C ILE A 177 -5.02 -9.72 0.71
N GLN A 178 -5.21 -9.35 1.97
CA GLN A 178 -4.83 -8.04 2.48
C GLN A 178 -3.32 -7.89 2.61
N ASN A 179 -2.83 -6.65 2.57
CA ASN A 179 -1.43 -6.34 2.78
C ASN A 179 -0.95 -6.78 4.17
N GLY A 180 0.34 -7.07 4.27
CA GLY A 180 1.05 -7.23 5.52
C GLY A 180 1.88 -5.99 5.89
N TYR A 181 2.51 -6.02 7.04
CA TYR A 181 3.54 -5.08 7.46
C TYR A 181 4.84 -5.82 7.80
N GLU A 182 5.94 -5.09 7.89
CA GLU A 182 7.27 -5.63 8.24
C GLU A 182 7.37 -5.77 9.76
N ASP A 183 6.98 -6.93 10.28
CA ASP A 183 6.90 -7.24 11.71
C ASP A 183 8.26 -7.39 12.41
N ASN A 184 9.34 -7.50 11.65
CA ASN A 184 10.71 -7.43 12.13
C ASN A 184 11.26 -5.99 12.23
N LEU A 185 10.58 -5.02 11.61
CA LEU A 185 10.96 -3.60 11.60
C LEU A 185 10.04 -2.75 12.49
N PHE A 186 8.73 -2.95 12.37
CA PHE A 186 7.72 -2.22 13.13
C PHE A 186 7.40 -2.99 14.41
N ILE A 187 8.23 -2.78 15.42
CA ILE A 187 8.17 -3.43 16.74
C ILE A 187 8.03 -2.39 17.85
N PRO A 188 7.40 -2.75 18.98
CA PRO A 188 7.26 -1.84 20.13
C PRO A 188 8.59 -1.43 20.76
N GLU A 189 9.62 -2.26 20.60
CA GLU A 189 10.96 -2.09 21.15
C GLU A 189 11.88 -1.23 20.27
N ALA A 190 11.34 -0.60 19.20
CA ALA A 190 12.13 0.27 18.34
C ALA A 190 12.77 1.41 19.15
N LYS A 191 14.05 1.70 18.86
CA LYS A 191 14.77 2.77 19.56
C LYS A 191 14.15 4.12 19.18
N PRO A 192 13.76 4.95 20.18
CA PRO A 192 13.17 6.25 19.95
C PRO A 192 14.01 7.18 19.07
N LEU A 193 13.35 8.00 18.25
CA LEU A 193 14.00 8.98 17.36
C LEU A 193 14.53 10.20 18.10
N GLY A 194 14.05 10.44 19.34
CA GLY A 194 14.36 11.62 20.15
C GLY A 194 13.61 12.87 19.68
N ILE A 195 12.44 12.71 19.07
CA ILE A 195 11.68 13.83 18.50
C ILE A 195 11.13 14.76 19.59
N ARG A 196 10.76 14.21 20.76
CA ARG A 196 10.29 14.98 21.91
C ARG A 196 11.34 15.97 22.37
N GLU A 197 12.59 15.55 22.44
CA GLU A 197 13.72 16.38 22.87
C GLU A 197 14.12 17.38 21.79
N LYS A 198 14.24 16.91 20.53
CA LYS A 198 14.64 17.75 19.39
C LYS A 198 13.71 18.94 19.15
N LEU A 199 12.42 18.75 19.37
CA LEU A 199 11.40 19.79 19.18
C LEU A 199 10.91 20.40 20.50
N ASN A 200 11.50 20.01 21.65
CA ASN A 200 11.09 20.45 23.00
C ASN A 200 9.58 20.30 23.24
N LEU A 201 9.03 19.13 22.87
CA LEU A 201 7.59 18.88 22.94
C LEU A 201 7.16 18.54 24.36
N LYS A 202 6.06 19.18 24.79
CA LYS A 202 5.34 18.85 26.02
C LYS A 202 3.96 18.29 25.64
N GLY A 203 3.45 17.35 26.44
CA GLY A 203 2.13 16.76 26.24
C GLY A 203 2.12 15.62 25.19
N ASP A 204 0.92 15.28 24.74
CA ASP A 204 0.68 14.15 23.86
C ASP A 204 1.11 14.43 22.40
N ILE A 205 1.51 13.39 21.70
CA ILE A 205 1.89 13.41 20.27
C ILE A 205 0.89 12.58 19.47
N ALA A 206 0.24 13.22 18.50
CA ALA A 206 -0.51 12.55 17.43
C ALA A 206 0.34 12.53 16.15
N VAL A 207 0.56 11.37 15.57
CA VAL A 207 1.46 11.20 14.42
C VAL A 207 0.73 10.77 13.16
N PHE A 208 1.11 11.36 12.02
CA PHE A 208 0.76 10.90 10.69
C PHE A 208 2.02 10.58 9.91
N VAL A 209 2.08 9.39 9.30
CA VAL A 209 3.17 8.99 8.40
C VAL A 209 2.60 8.68 7.02
N GLY A 210 3.13 9.32 5.98
CA GLY A 210 2.75 9.02 4.60
C GLY A 210 2.87 10.20 3.63
N ALA A 211 2.54 9.93 2.37
CA ALA A 211 2.50 10.97 1.35
C ALA A 211 1.39 11.99 1.64
N LEU A 212 1.65 13.25 1.33
CA LEU A 212 0.66 14.34 1.48
C LEU A 212 -0.22 14.45 0.22
N GLY A 213 -0.82 13.33 -0.19
CA GLY A 213 -1.70 13.28 -1.35
C GLY A 213 -3.17 13.53 -0.98
N PRO A 214 -4.02 13.90 -1.97
CA PRO A 214 -5.43 14.21 -1.73
C PRO A 214 -6.25 13.03 -1.21
N TRP A 215 -5.73 11.81 -1.31
CA TRP A 215 -6.35 10.60 -0.78
C TRP A 215 -6.01 10.30 0.69
N HIS A 216 -5.23 11.16 1.35
CA HIS A 216 -4.81 10.97 2.74
C HIS A 216 -5.47 11.94 3.73
N GLY A 217 -6.43 12.75 3.29
CA GLY A 217 -7.19 13.64 4.19
C GLY A 217 -6.33 14.60 5.01
N THR A 218 -5.27 15.14 4.41
CA THR A 218 -4.28 15.98 5.11
C THR A 218 -4.87 17.26 5.72
N ASP A 219 -5.99 17.77 5.17
CA ASP A 219 -6.71 18.91 5.73
C ASP A 219 -7.23 18.63 7.15
N GLU A 220 -7.59 17.37 7.44
CA GLU A 220 -8.04 16.97 8.77
C GLU A 220 -6.92 17.03 9.81
N LEU A 221 -5.65 16.81 9.41
CA LEU A 221 -4.48 17.01 10.30
C LEU A 221 -4.37 18.46 10.75
N VAL A 222 -4.61 19.39 9.83
CA VAL A 222 -4.61 20.83 10.12
C VAL A 222 -5.74 21.19 11.09
N GLU A 223 -6.93 20.63 10.87
CA GLU A 223 -8.07 20.86 11.77
C GLU A 223 -7.87 20.25 13.16
N ILE A 224 -7.20 19.08 13.24
CA ILE A 224 -6.80 18.49 14.53
C ILE A 224 -5.88 19.44 15.27
N ALA A 225 -4.84 19.97 14.63
CA ALA A 225 -3.90 20.89 15.26
C ALA A 225 -4.56 22.19 15.70
N LYS A 226 -5.38 22.82 14.86
CA LYS A 226 -6.09 24.09 15.18
C LYS A 226 -7.03 23.95 16.37
N ARG A 227 -7.76 22.84 16.46
CA ARG A 227 -8.77 22.64 17.51
C ARG A 227 -8.21 22.11 18.83
N ASN A 228 -6.98 21.65 18.82
CA ASN A 228 -6.31 21.06 19.98
C ASN A 228 -4.92 21.70 20.19
N PRO A 229 -4.82 22.94 20.68
CA PRO A 229 -3.57 23.69 20.75
C PRO A 229 -2.51 23.04 21.66
N ASP A 230 -2.91 22.23 22.63
CA ASP A 230 -2.01 21.52 23.55
C ASP A 230 -1.53 20.16 23.00
N LEU A 231 -2.05 19.72 21.85
CA LEU A 231 -1.67 18.49 21.17
C LEU A 231 -0.59 18.76 20.13
N ASN A 232 0.51 18.01 20.18
CA ASN A 232 1.53 18.07 19.13
C ASN A 232 1.14 17.15 17.97
N VAL A 233 0.94 17.71 16.79
CA VAL A 233 0.64 16.96 15.58
C VAL A 233 1.91 16.86 14.74
N ILE A 234 2.48 15.65 14.63
CA ILE A 234 3.68 15.39 13.84
C ILE A 234 3.29 14.76 12.53
N VAL A 235 3.79 15.32 11.43
CA VAL A 235 3.58 14.85 10.07
C VAL A 235 4.91 14.47 9.45
N ALA A 236 5.12 13.18 9.24
CA ALA A 236 6.28 12.63 8.54
C ALA A 236 5.88 12.19 7.13
N GLY A 237 6.57 12.72 6.13
CA GLY A 237 6.31 12.42 4.72
C GLY A 237 6.37 13.66 3.83
N GLY A 238 5.88 13.53 2.61
CA GLY A 238 5.91 14.65 1.65
C GLY A 238 5.33 14.27 0.29
N GLY A 239 5.48 15.16 -0.67
CA GLY A 239 5.03 14.98 -2.05
C GLY A 239 3.71 15.69 -2.35
N TYR A 240 3.33 15.66 -3.63
CA TYR A 240 2.08 16.21 -4.19
C TYR A 240 1.84 17.72 -3.98
N GLY A 241 2.91 18.51 -3.67
CA GLY A 241 2.81 19.97 -3.58
C GLY A 241 1.96 20.50 -2.43
N HIS A 242 1.51 19.66 -1.49
CA HIS A 242 0.81 20.09 -0.28
C HIS A 242 1.78 20.75 0.69
N ASN A 243 1.55 22.02 0.95
CA ASN A 243 2.19 22.76 2.02
C ASN A 243 1.22 22.84 3.20
N LEU A 244 1.63 22.30 4.34
CA LEU A 244 0.89 22.46 5.58
C LEU A 244 1.07 23.90 6.10
N PRO A 245 0.02 24.52 6.68
CA PRO A 245 0.15 25.84 7.29
C PRO A 245 1.09 25.80 8.48
N LYS A 246 1.74 26.92 8.78
CA LYS A 246 2.54 27.08 9.98
C LYS A 246 1.63 27.27 11.18
N LEU A 247 1.57 26.29 12.07
CA LEU A 247 0.92 26.33 13.37
C LEU A 247 1.96 25.97 14.44
N SER A 248 1.79 26.49 15.65
CA SER A 248 2.74 26.27 16.76
C SER A 248 2.86 24.82 17.19
N ASN A 249 1.84 24.00 16.92
CA ASN A 249 1.71 22.61 17.33
C ASN A 249 1.57 21.62 16.16
N LEU A 250 1.85 22.07 14.91
CA LEU A 250 1.86 21.23 13.71
C LEU A 250 3.28 21.18 13.12
N TYR A 251 3.92 20.05 13.25
CA TYR A 251 5.31 19.85 12.88
C TYR A 251 5.42 18.97 11.62
N HIS A 252 5.80 19.56 10.49
CA HIS A 252 6.12 18.80 9.29
C HIS A 252 7.62 18.52 9.26
N ILE A 253 8.02 17.30 9.59
CA ILE A 253 9.43 16.88 9.74
C ILE A 253 10.05 16.33 8.44
N GLY A 254 9.29 16.36 7.32
CA GLY A 254 9.77 15.85 6.05
C GLY A 254 9.70 14.32 5.95
N ARG A 255 10.42 13.78 4.97
CA ARG A 255 10.52 12.32 4.79
C ARG A 255 11.52 11.73 5.77
N LEU A 256 11.16 10.60 6.33
CA LEU A 256 12.06 9.75 7.12
C LEU A 256 12.52 8.56 6.26
N GLU A 257 13.72 8.05 6.57
CA GLU A 257 14.12 6.74 6.11
C GLU A 257 13.19 5.66 6.68
N ARG A 258 13.06 4.55 5.95
CA ARG A 258 12.13 3.48 6.34
C ARG A 258 12.38 2.96 7.76
N SER A 259 13.65 2.83 8.14
CA SER A 259 14.10 2.40 9.47
C SER A 259 13.84 3.41 10.59
N GLU A 260 13.64 4.69 10.27
CA GLU A 260 13.35 5.74 11.25
C GLU A 260 11.86 5.84 11.60
N VAL A 261 10.99 5.31 10.74
CA VAL A 261 9.54 5.40 10.95
C VAL A 261 9.10 4.73 12.25
N PRO A 262 9.46 3.46 12.56
CA PRO A 262 9.09 2.87 13.85
C PRO A 262 9.64 3.65 15.05
N ALA A 263 10.83 4.25 14.93
CA ALA A 263 11.42 5.09 15.98
C ALA A 263 10.55 6.33 16.30
N LEU A 264 9.91 6.93 15.31
CA LEU A 264 8.93 8.01 15.51
C LEU A 264 7.61 7.48 16.10
N LEU A 265 7.14 6.31 15.65
CA LEU A 265 5.86 5.75 16.09
C LEU A 265 5.87 5.40 17.58
N VAL A 266 6.95 4.81 18.10
CA VAL A 266 7.06 4.42 19.53
C VAL A 266 7.17 5.61 20.48
N GLU A 267 7.52 6.81 19.98
CA GLU A 267 7.50 8.07 20.76
C GLU A 267 6.15 8.78 20.75
N SER A 268 5.21 8.30 19.95
CA SER A 268 3.91 8.92 19.75
C SER A 268 2.84 8.28 20.63
N ASP A 269 1.79 9.03 20.94
CA ASP A 269 0.71 8.56 21.82
C ASP A 269 -0.50 8.04 21.02
N ILE A 270 -0.69 8.51 19.76
CA ILE A 270 -1.76 8.06 18.89
C ILE A 270 -1.38 8.21 17.39
N GLY A 271 -1.67 7.21 16.61
CA GLY A 271 -1.51 7.20 15.16
C GLY A 271 -2.76 7.71 14.44
N LEU A 272 -2.58 8.66 13.53
CA LEU A 272 -3.66 9.26 12.74
C LEU A 272 -3.71 8.66 11.33
N ALA A 273 -4.87 8.18 10.92
CA ALA A 273 -5.13 7.70 9.58
C ALA A 273 -6.38 8.38 8.98
N PRO A 274 -6.32 9.69 8.70
CA PRO A 274 -7.42 10.41 8.07
C PRO A 274 -7.49 10.04 6.60
N TYR A 275 -8.67 9.66 6.15
CA TYR A 275 -8.97 9.42 4.75
C TYR A 275 -10.15 10.29 4.34
N PRO A 276 -10.20 10.80 3.10
CA PRO A 276 -11.38 11.47 2.59
C PRO A 276 -12.57 10.49 2.56
N ASN A 277 -13.79 11.00 2.56
CA ASN A 277 -15.00 10.16 2.55
C ASN A 277 -15.23 9.49 1.17
N VAL A 278 -14.19 8.82 0.66
CA VAL A 278 -14.22 8.05 -0.59
C VAL A 278 -13.47 6.75 -0.37
N ASP A 279 -14.17 5.63 -0.50
CA ASP A 279 -13.57 4.31 -0.38
C ASP A 279 -13.14 3.78 -1.75
N TYR A 280 -11.83 3.66 -1.94
CA TYR A 280 -11.20 3.11 -3.15
C TYR A 280 -10.97 1.60 -3.09
N GLY A 281 -11.35 0.94 -1.99
CA GLY A 281 -11.14 -0.49 -1.82
C GLY A 281 -9.66 -0.84 -1.56
N PHE A 282 -9.03 -0.20 -0.60
CA PHE A 282 -7.60 -0.37 -0.31
C PHE A 282 -7.32 -1.17 0.97
N SER A 283 -6.07 -1.56 1.16
CA SER A 283 -5.56 -2.16 2.40
C SER A 283 -4.47 -1.25 2.99
N PRO A 284 -4.71 -0.63 4.16
CA PRO A 284 -3.93 0.49 4.68
C PRO A 284 -2.64 0.07 5.39
N LEU A 285 -1.50 0.03 4.71
CA LEU A 285 -0.20 -0.34 5.28
C LEU A 285 0.13 0.43 6.57
N LYS A 286 -0.03 1.77 6.56
CA LYS A 286 0.30 2.61 7.72
C LYS A 286 -0.44 2.22 9.00
N ILE A 287 -1.69 1.76 8.88
CA ILE A 287 -2.46 1.33 10.06
C ILE A 287 -1.82 0.08 10.66
N TYR A 288 -1.42 -0.89 9.84
CA TYR A 288 -0.75 -2.10 10.32
C TYR A 288 0.63 -1.80 10.93
N GLU A 289 1.37 -0.86 10.34
CA GLU A 289 2.65 -0.37 10.86
C GLU A 289 2.49 0.31 12.23
N TYR A 290 1.47 1.15 12.40
CA TYR A 290 1.14 1.75 13.71
C TYR A 290 0.80 0.67 14.73
N MET A 291 -0.08 -0.25 14.38
CA MET A 291 -0.46 -1.38 15.23
C MET A 291 0.74 -2.27 15.60
N GLY A 292 1.66 -2.51 14.64
CA GLY A 292 2.90 -3.26 14.86
C GLY A 292 3.82 -2.61 15.88
N CYS A 293 3.86 -1.27 15.93
CA CYS A 293 4.56 -0.51 16.97
C CYS A 293 3.75 -0.34 18.27
N LYS A 294 2.63 -1.07 18.43
CA LYS A 294 1.75 -0.97 19.61
C LYS A 294 1.15 0.43 19.82
N LEU A 295 1.07 1.22 18.74
CA LEU A 295 0.51 2.56 18.75
C LEU A 295 -1.00 2.49 18.52
N PRO A 296 -1.83 3.06 19.44
CA PRO A 296 -3.27 3.16 19.24
C PRO A 296 -3.61 3.94 17.98
N VAL A 297 -4.59 3.49 17.20
CA VAL A 297 -4.94 4.10 15.92
C VAL A 297 -6.33 4.72 15.95
N ILE A 298 -6.43 5.96 15.49
CA ILE A 298 -7.70 6.57 15.10
C ILE A 298 -7.72 6.76 13.59
N ALA A 299 -8.79 6.30 12.94
CA ALA A 299 -8.90 6.32 11.48
C ALA A 299 -10.29 6.74 11.02
N THR A 300 -10.39 7.23 9.78
CA THR A 300 -11.68 7.50 9.14
C THR A 300 -12.47 6.20 8.95
N SER A 301 -13.75 6.24 9.35
CA SER A 301 -14.68 5.10 9.24
C SER A 301 -15.08 4.86 7.78
N LEU A 302 -14.26 4.13 7.04
CA LEU A 302 -14.56 3.63 5.69
C LEU A 302 -14.77 2.11 5.71
N PRO A 303 -15.56 1.54 4.78
CA PRO A 303 -15.71 0.09 4.67
C PRO A 303 -14.40 -0.68 4.59
N SER A 304 -13.45 -0.24 3.75
CA SER A 304 -12.12 -0.88 3.65
C SER A 304 -11.31 -0.77 4.94
N VAL A 305 -11.41 0.34 5.67
CA VAL A 305 -10.72 0.52 6.95
C VAL A 305 -11.36 -0.35 8.04
N LYS A 306 -12.69 -0.48 8.06
CA LYS A 306 -13.41 -1.43 8.94
C LYS A 306 -12.97 -2.87 8.69
N GLU A 307 -12.93 -3.29 7.43
CA GLU A 307 -12.45 -4.62 7.02
C GLU A 307 -10.99 -4.83 7.43
N ALA A 308 -10.15 -3.82 7.27
CA ALA A 308 -8.73 -3.90 7.59
C ALA A 308 -8.47 -4.01 9.09
N THR A 309 -9.19 -3.25 9.90
CA THR A 309 -8.92 -3.12 11.34
C THR A 309 -9.73 -4.08 12.22
N GLN A 310 -10.86 -4.59 11.72
CA GLN A 310 -11.75 -5.54 12.43
C GLN A 310 -12.04 -5.18 13.89
N GLY A 311 -12.21 -3.88 14.18
CA GLY A 311 -12.51 -3.38 15.53
C GLY A 311 -11.27 -3.07 16.39
N HIS A 312 -10.05 -3.29 15.87
CA HIS A 312 -8.80 -3.04 16.60
C HIS A 312 -8.23 -1.62 16.38
N ALA A 313 -9.05 -0.69 15.89
CA ALA A 313 -8.77 0.74 15.81
C ALA A 313 -10.03 1.53 16.12
N LEU A 314 -9.89 2.75 16.61
CA LEU A 314 -11.02 3.65 16.76
C LEU A 314 -11.38 4.27 15.42
N LEU A 315 -12.60 4.04 14.97
CA LEU A 315 -13.10 4.58 13.70
C LEU A 315 -14.08 5.71 13.92
N VAL A 316 -13.81 6.84 13.28
CA VAL A 316 -14.66 8.05 13.36
C VAL A 316 -15.09 8.50 11.96
N PRO A 317 -16.26 9.13 11.83
CA PRO A 317 -16.65 9.75 10.56
C PRO A 317 -15.62 10.78 10.10
N SER A 318 -15.46 10.94 8.77
CA SER A 318 -14.60 11.97 8.19
C SER A 318 -14.93 13.36 8.75
N GLY A 319 -13.90 14.14 9.09
CA GLY A 319 -14.03 15.46 9.72
C GLY A 319 -14.28 15.44 11.23
N GLN A 320 -14.32 14.29 11.88
CA GLN A 320 -14.59 14.19 13.32
C GLN A 320 -13.36 13.84 14.18
N MET A 321 -12.19 13.59 13.58
CA MET A 321 -10.98 13.26 14.34
C MET A 321 -10.57 14.37 15.29
N ALA A 322 -10.69 15.63 14.89
CA ALA A 322 -10.31 16.78 15.72
C ALA A 322 -11.06 16.84 17.07
N SER A 323 -12.27 16.31 17.14
CA SER A 323 -13.06 16.21 18.38
C SER A 323 -12.88 14.87 19.09
N ALA A 324 -12.46 13.83 18.41
CA ALA A 324 -12.32 12.49 18.97
C ALA A 324 -10.94 12.28 19.62
N VAL A 325 -9.87 12.80 19.01
CA VAL A 325 -8.49 12.61 19.48
C VAL A 325 -8.30 12.99 20.96
N PRO A 326 -8.69 14.20 21.42
CA PRO A 326 -8.47 14.56 22.84
C PRO A 326 -9.28 13.69 23.81
N LYS A 327 -10.46 13.21 23.40
CA LYS A 327 -11.28 12.32 24.25
C LYS A 327 -10.61 10.94 24.41
N VAL A 328 -9.96 10.46 23.35
CA VAL A 328 -9.22 9.19 23.40
C VAL A 328 -7.96 9.34 24.26
N LEU A 329 -7.18 10.41 24.03
CA LEU A 329 -5.94 10.68 24.76
C LEU A 329 -6.18 10.86 26.28
N SER A 330 -7.31 11.45 26.68
CA SER A 330 -7.68 11.60 28.09
C SER A 330 -8.13 10.28 28.74
N ASN A 331 -8.54 9.28 27.96
CA ASN A 331 -8.96 7.99 28.47
C ASN A 331 -7.84 6.95 28.42
N LYS A 332 -6.97 6.96 29.42
CA LYS A 332 -5.79 6.08 29.49
C LYS A 332 -6.13 4.58 29.45
N LYS A 333 -7.29 4.19 29.98
CA LYS A 333 -7.75 2.80 29.90
C LYS A 333 -8.07 2.41 28.44
N LEU A 334 -8.84 3.23 27.73
CA LEU A 334 -9.16 3.00 26.33
C LEU A 334 -7.89 2.97 25.45
N LEU A 335 -6.94 3.88 25.68
CA LEU A 335 -5.65 3.88 24.96
C LEU A 335 -4.89 2.57 25.14
N SER A 336 -4.78 2.08 26.38
CA SER A 336 -4.11 0.82 26.69
C SER A 336 -4.82 -0.37 26.03
N GLU A 337 -6.14 -0.44 26.11
CA GLU A 337 -6.92 -1.51 25.50
C GLU A 337 -6.79 -1.50 23.97
N LEU A 338 -6.85 -0.34 23.35
CA LEU A 338 -6.64 -0.20 21.89
C LEU A 338 -5.22 -0.60 21.47
N SER A 339 -4.21 -0.18 22.22
CA SER A 339 -2.81 -0.49 21.98
C SER A 339 -2.55 -2.00 21.97
N GLU A 340 -2.94 -2.69 23.06
CA GLU A 340 -2.77 -4.15 23.19
C GLU A 340 -3.55 -4.92 22.12
N SER A 341 -4.80 -4.55 21.91
CA SER A 341 -5.69 -5.17 20.93
C SER A 341 -5.17 -4.99 19.51
N ALA A 342 -4.70 -3.78 19.15
CA ALA A 342 -4.15 -3.47 17.83
C ALA A 342 -2.88 -4.28 17.55
N TYR A 343 -1.95 -4.32 18.51
CA TYR A 343 -0.71 -5.09 18.39
C TYR A 343 -0.96 -6.59 18.24
N SER A 344 -1.79 -7.16 19.12
CA SER A 344 -2.15 -8.59 19.06
C SER A 344 -2.77 -8.98 17.70
N TYR A 345 -3.65 -8.12 17.18
CA TYR A 345 -4.26 -8.33 15.87
C TYR A 345 -3.24 -8.25 14.73
N ALA A 346 -2.43 -7.19 14.69
CA ALA A 346 -1.47 -6.98 13.62
C ALA A 346 -0.41 -8.08 13.58
N SER A 347 0.19 -8.41 14.72
CA SER A 347 1.26 -9.42 14.83
C SER A 347 0.77 -10.83 14.47
N SER A 348 -0.50 -11.16 14.74
CA SER A 348 -1.05 -12.48 14.41
C SER A 348 -1.67 -12.61 13.03
N ARG A 349 -2.12 -11.50 12.42
CA ARG A 349 -3.00 -11.54 11.23
C ARG A 349 -2.55 -10.68 10.06
N ARG A 350 -1.62 -9.73 10.27
CA ARG A 350 -1.28 -8.68 9.30
C ARG A 350 0.20 -8.62 8.95
N THR A 351 0.97 -9.66 9.23
CA THR A 351 2.37 -9.76 8.80
C THR A 351 2.46 -10.09 7.31
N TRP A 352 3.60 -9.78 6.68
CA TRP A 352 3.87 -10.24 5.32
C TRP A 352 3.86 -11.75 5.20
N GLU A 353 4.28 -12.48 6.23
CA GLU A 353 4.20 -13.93 6.29
C GLU A 353 2.78 -14.44 6.00
N ASN A 354 1.76 -13.85 6.66
CA ASN A 354 0.37 -14.21 6.42
C ASN A 354 -0.09 -13.92 4.97
N THR A 355 0.40 -12.83 4.38
CA THR A 355 0.08 -12.45 2.99
C THR A 355 0.73 -13.41 2.00
N ILE A 356 2.00 -13.77 2.23
CA ILE A 356 2.78 -14.70 1.41
C ILE A 356 2.16 -16.09 1.43
N ASP A 357 1.81 -16.61 2.61
CA ASP A 357 1.19 -17.93 2.74
C ASP A 357 -0.12 -18.04 1.95
N LYS A 358 -1.00 -17.03 2.08
CA LYS A 358 -2.25 -16.96 1.32
C LYS A 358 -2.00 -16.86 -0.19
N THR A 359 -0.93 -16.17 -0.60
CA THR A 359 -0.55 -16.06 -2.02
C THR A 359 -0.06 -17.39 -2.57
N ILE A 360 0.75 -18.13 -1.79
CA ILE A 360 1.20 -19.49 -2.15
C ILE A 360 0.00 -20.43 -2.27
N ASP A 361 -0.93 -20.37 -1.33
CA ASP A 361 -2.15 -21.20 -1.37
C ASP A 361 -3.01 -20.89 -2.60
N LEU A 362 -3.07 -19.60 -3.01
CA LEU A 362 -3.75 -19.23 -4.25
C LEU A 362 -3.02 -19.79 -5.48
N TYR A 363 -1.67 -19.76 -5.50
CA TYR A 363 -0.89 -20.36 -6.58
C TYR A 363 -1.18 -21.86 -6.72
N LYS A 364 -1.12 -22.61 -5.62
CA LYS A 364 -1.41 -24.05 -5.60
C LYS A 364 -2.80 -24.41 -6.11
N LYS A 365 -3.79 -23.54 -5.87
CA LYS A 365 -5.16 -23.73 -6.37
C LYS A 365 -5.32 -23.41 -7.84
N THR A 366 -4.41 -22.60 -8.41
CA THR A 366 -4.50 -22.12 -9.80
C THR A 366 -3.74 -23.00 -10.77
N ILE A 367 -2.60 -23.58 -10.32
CA ILE A 367 -1.82 -24.56 -11.08
C ILE A 367 -2.53 -25.90 -11.11
#